data_8f198dfe6d5c48b74ec31c123f4f2f9e
#
_entry.id   8f198dfe6d5c48b74ec31c123f4f2f9e
#
_cell.length_a   1.000
_cell.length_b   1.000
_cell.length_c   1.000
_cell.angle_alpha   90.00
_cell.angle_beta   90.00
_cell.angle_gamma   90.00
#
_symmetry.space_group_name_H-M   'P 1'
#
loop_
_entity.id
_entity.type
_entity.pdbx_description
1 polymer ?
#
loop_
_entity_poly.entity_id
_entity_poly.type
_entity_poly.pdbx_seq_one_letter_code
_entity_poly.pdbx_strand_id
1 'polypeptide(L)'
;MVDIMKYKFAFYTNDYFNQIEQMILDSYSWEYPIFGLSRFEFSTFLHPYFIDMHNVWNRTCGLWFDGKKLVGCAINEANDEGDAFFLFDCQSRSEDKELIEEMIFFAKTTMSTVSDDGITRSVTLHIPQWNGTLKNIAEKSGFINNNWDDKLLILPFSDKDFQVKLPDGYVFVTGDEVPAFYAANVHMAAFNYSIKSVKNGEKAFTDLCNAPHYNPKLSLYILDSQKRPVAFANIWHNEKMPYCELEPLGVAWWERRKGLATAILYEAANRVKKLFPQCKGMTGGIKR
;
A
#
# COMPACT_ATOMS: atom_id res chain seq x y z
N MET A 1 28.16 32.27 -4.77
CA MET A 1 27.89 31.43 -3.58
C MET A 1 27.39 30.10 -4.13
N VAL A 2 28.08 29.02 -3.83
CA VAL A 2 27.54 27.68 -4.15
C VAL A 2 26.38 27.50 -3.17
N ASP A 3 25.13 27.46 -3.67
CA ASP A 3 24.00 27.05 -2.84
C ASP A 3 24.29 25.62 -2.37
N ILE A 4 24.67 25.50 -1.12
CA ILE A 4 24.80 24.19 -0.47
C ILE A 4 23.36 23.73 -0.28
N MET A 5 22.93 22.80 -1.13
CA MET A 5 21.61 22.16 -0.97
C MET A 5 21.49 21.68 0.48
N LYS A 6 20.40 22.04 1.13
CA LYS A 6 20.14 21.72 2.54
C LYS A 6 20.08 20.21 2.77
N TYR A 7 19.59 19.47 1.78
CA TYR A 7 19.42 18.03 1.81
C TYR A 7 20.34 17.34 0.83
N LYS A 8 20.92 16.21 1.25
CA LYS A 8 21.64 15.32 0.34
C LYS A 8 20.64 14.42 -0.38
N PHE A 9 20.67 14.44 -1.70
CA PHE A 9 19.82 13.58 -2.54
C PHE A 9 20.52 12.26 -2.89
N ALA A 10 19.74 11.16 -2.95
CA ALA A 10 20.15 9.88 -3.53
C ALA A 10 18.97 9.21 -4.21
N PHE A 11 19.25 8.42 -5.25
CA PHE A 11 18.27 7.45 -5.75
C PHE A 11 18.18 6.24 -4.83
N TYR A 12 17.04 5.57 -4.85
CA TYR A 12 16.85 4.31 -4.16
C TYR A 12 17.87 3.24 -4.59
N THR A 13 18.34 2.49 -3.59
CA THR A 13 18.98 1.17 -3.75
C THR A 13 18.37 0.24 -2.71
N ASN A 14 18.54 -1.09 -2.87
CA ASN A 14 18.04 -2.07 -1.91
C ASN A 14 18.54 -1.85 -0.47
N ASP A 15 19.71 -1.20 -0.31
CA ASP A 15 20.25 -0.86 1.02
C ASP A 15 19.37 0.11 1.80
N TYR A 16 18.51 0.87 1.10
CA TYR A 16 17.60 1.85 1.71
C TYR A 16 16.22 1.28 2.05
N PHE A 17 15.92 0.04 1.65
CA PHE A 17 14.61 -0.56 1.89
C PHE A 17 14.16 -0.44 3.34
N ASN A 18 14.98 -0.91 4.28
CA ASN A 18 14.67 -0.86 5.72
C ASN A 18 14.55 0.57 6.26
N GLN A 19 15.24 1.55 5.66
CA GLN A 19 15.11 2.96 6.09
C GLN A 19 13.78 3.56 5.66
N ILE A 20 13.28 3.21 4.47
CA ILE A 20 11.96 3.63 3.99
C ILE A 20 10.87 2.96 4.82
N GLU A 21 10.97 1.64 5.03
CA GLU A 21 10.04 0.90 5.88
C GLU A 21 9.94 1.52 7.29
N GLN A 22 11.10 1.83 7.89
CA GLN A 22 11.15 2.47 9.20
C GLN A 22 10.50 3.87 9.18
N MET A 23 10.72 4.67 8.13
CA MET A 23 10.05 5.96 7.95
C MET A 23 8.54 5.80 7.88
N ILE A 24 8.04 4.81 7.12
CA ILE A 24 6.61 4.50 7.05
C ILE A 24 6.07 4.11 8.43
N LEU A 25 6.75 3.20 9.14
CA LEU A 25 6.33 2.78 10.49
C LEU A 25 6.32 3.92 11.51
N ASP A 26 7.31 4.82 11.45
CA ASP A 26 7.38 5.95 12.35
C ASP A 26 6.30 7.01 12.05
N SER A 27 5.84 7.11 10.79
CA SER A 27 4.80 8.06 10.40
C SER A 27 3.44 7.79 11.04
N TYR A 28 3.12 6.54 11.40
CA TYR A 28 1.87 6.21 12.10
C TYR A 28 1.72 6.87 13.47
N SER A 29 2.79 7.44 14.02
CA SER A 29 2.75 8.21 15.27
C SER A 29 2.08 9.58 15.11
N TRP A 30 1.98 10.12 13.90
CA TRP A 30 1.49 11.48 13.63
C TRP A 30 0.53 11.59 12.44
N GLU A 31 0.48 10.58 11.55
CA GLU A 31 -0.43 10.57 10.42
C GLU A 31 -0.94 9.15 10.10
N TYR A 32 -1.94 9.08 9.20
CA TYR A 32 -2.20 7.89 8.40
C TYR A 32 -1.46 8.06 7.08
N PRO A 33 -0.39 7.29 6.84
CA PRO A 33 0.37 7.44 5.61
C PRO A 33 -0.49 7.03 4.41
N ILE A 34 -0.51 7.89 3.38
CA ILE A 34 -1.18 7.58 2.11
C ILE A 34 -0.47 6.48 1.33
N PHE A 35 0.80 6.23 1.66
CA PHE A 35 1.60 5.10 1.22
C PHE A 35 2.01 4.30 2.45
N GLY A 36 1.08 3.47 2.94
CA GLY A 36 1.26 2.71 4.17
C GLY A 36 2.10 1.45 4.00
N LEU A 37 2.28 0.74 5.12
CA LEU A 37 3.06 -0.49 5.19
C LEU A 37 2.56 -1.57 4.22
N SER A 38 1.23 -1.76 4.18
CA SER A 38 0.60 -2.74 3.29
C SER A 38 0.92 -2.47 1.82
N ARG A 39 0.81 -1.22 1.39
CA ARG A 39 1.11 -0.81 0.01
C ARG A 39 2.60 -0.98 -0.30
N PHE A 40 3.47 -0.60 0.60
CA PHE A 40 4.90 -0.73 0.45
C PHE A 40 5.35 -2.20 0.30
N GLU A 41 4.95 -3.05 1.23
CA GLU A 41 5.36 -4.46 1.22
C GLU A 41 4.62 -5.26 0.14
N PHE A 42 3.32 -5.06 -0.03
CA PHE A 42 2.56 -5.77 -1.04
C PHE A 42 3.10 -5.47 -2.45
N SER A 43 3.33 -4.21 -2.79
CA SER A 43 3.90 -3.82 -4.08
C SER A 43 5.30 -4.39 -4.29
N THR A 44 6.12 -4.44 -3.24
CA THR A 44 7.50 -4.89 -3.33
C THR A 44 7.60 -6.42 -3.48
N PHE A 45 6.86 -7.16 -2.68
CA PHE A 45 6.98 -8.63 -2.62
C PHE A 45 6.07 -9.34 -3.62
N LEU A 46 5.02 -8.69 -4.13
CA LEU A 46 4.18 -9.24 -5.19
C LEU A 46 4.71 -8.92 -6.61
N HIS A 47 5.98 -8.59 -6.73
CA HIS A 47 6.61 -8.10 -7.96
C HIS A 47 6.43 -8.96 -9.22
N PRO A 48 6.31 -10.30 -9.20
CA PRO A 48 6.05 -11.04 -10.43
C PRO A 48 4.70 -10.73 -11.11
N TYR A 49 3.76 -10.13 -10.42
CA TYR A 49 2.52 -9.60 -11.02
C TYR A 49 2.73 -8.28 -11.72
N PHE A 50 3.65 -7.51 -11.18
CA PHE A 50 3.98 -6.17 -11.62
C PHE A 50 5.41 -6.17 -12.17
N ILE A 51 5.95 -5.03 -12.42
CA ILE A 51 7.39 -4.87 -12.64
C ILE A 51 8.10 -5.10 -11.30
N ASP A 52 9.30 -5.68 -11.35
CA ASP A 52 10.19 -5.74 -10.18
C ASP A 52 10.39 -4.32 -9.61
N MET A 53 9.80 -4.03 -8.47
CA MET A 53 9.79 -2.69 -7.89
C MET A 53 11.18 -2.18 -7.49
N HIS A 54 12.10 -3.05 -7.10
CA HIS A 54 13.46 -2.63 -6.84
C HIS A 54 14.14 -2.05 -8.09
N ASN A 55 13.89 -2.64 -9.26
CA ASN A 55 14.40 -2.14 -10.53
C ASN A 55 13.66 -0.89 -11.03
N VAL A 56 12.41 -0.69 -10.65
CA VAL A 56 11.67 0.54 -10.93
C VAL A 56 12.17 1.66 -10.02
N TRP A 57 12.22 1.42 -8.72
CA TRP A 57 12.56 2.44 -7.73
C TRP A 57 14.00 2.95 -7.82
N ASN A 58 14.96 2.16 -8.34
CA ASN A 58 16.33 2.65 -8.51
C ASN A 58 16.44 3.84 -9.49
N ARG A 59 15.36 4.18 -10.19
CA ARG A 59 15.26 5.32 -11.13
C ARG A 59 14.06 6.23 -10.89
N THR A 60 13.06 5.81 -10.10
CA THR A 60 11.83 6.57 -9.84
C THR A 60 11.62 6.91 -8.36
N CYS A 61 12.42 6.36 -7.45
CA CYS A 61 12.32 6.69 -6.04
C CYS A 61 13.50 7.59 -5.63
N GLY A 62 13.18 8.79 -5.15
CA GLY A 62 14.12 9.78 -4.67
C GLY A 62 14.14 9.85 -3.15
N LEU A 63 15.33 10.00 -2.58
CA LEU A 63 15.59 10.02 -1.14
C LEU A 63 16.34 11.30 -0.74
N TRP A 64 15.87 11.99 0.29
CA TRP A 64 16.47 13.20 0.84
C TRP A 64 16.96 12.97 2.25
N PHE A 65 18.19 13.36 2.52
CA PHE A 65 18.86 13.11 3.79
C PHE A 65 19.28 14.44 4.46
N ASP A 66 19.01 14.53 5.76
CA ASP A 66 19.63 15.52 6.65
C ASP A 66 20.77 14.82 7.39
N GLY A 67 22.00 15.10 6.98
CA GLY A 67 23.17 14.31 7.39
C GLY A 67 23.07 12.86 6.95
N LYS A 68 22.84 11.96 7.91
CA LYS A 68 22.66 10.51 7.66
C LYS A 68 21.20 10.06 7.77
N LYS A 69 20.32 10.93 8.23
CA LYS A 69 18.92 10.60 8.47
C LYS A 69 18.11 10.81 7.21
N LEU A 70 17.34 9.80 6.78
CA LEU A 70 16.34 9.92 5.73
C LEU A 70 15.19 10.79 6.25
N VAL A 71 14.88 11.90 5.57
CA VAL A 71 13.89 12.87 5.99
C VAL A 71 12.75 13.06 4.99
N GLY A 72 12.95 12.65 3.73
CA GLY A 72 11.97 12.69 2.68
C GLY A 72 12.17 11.56 1.68
N CYS A 73 11.07 11.03 1.16
CA CYS A 73 11.09 10.00 0.11
C CYS A 73 9.95 10.29 -0.88
N ALA A 74 10.28 10.34 -2.17
CA ALA A 74 9.30 10.34 -3.25
C ALA A 74 9.28 8.95 -3.89
N ILE A 75 8.14 8.28 -3.87
CA ILE A 75 7.98 6.88 -4.26
C ILE A 75 6.72 6.70 -5.10
N ASN A 76 6.68 5.66 -5.92
CA ASN A 76 5.51 5.24 -6.70
C ASN A 76 5.11 3.80 -6.38
N GLU A 77 3.89 3.43 -6.76
CA GLU A 77 3.32 2.10 -6.56
C GLU A 77 3.32 1.29 -7.87
N ALA A 78 3.63 -0.02 -7.75
CA ALA A 78 3.51 -0.99 -8.84
C ALA A 78 4.17 -0.52 -10.16
N ASN A 79 3.42 -0.63 -11.27
CA ASN A 79 3.84 -0.17 -12.60
C ASN A 79 3.42 1.26 -12.92
N ASP A 80 2.78 1.95 -11.98
CA ASP A 80 2.23 3.28 -12.23
C ASP A 80 3.35 4.31 -12.28
N GLU A 81 4.15 4.20 -13.31
CA GLU A 81 4.91 5.34 -13.80
C GLU A 81 3.93 6.49 -13.95
N GLY A 82 4.26 7.64 -13.38
CA GLY A 82 3.37 8.78 -13.38
C GLY A 82 2.55 8.96 -12.10
N ASP A 83 2.71 8.10 -11.10
CA ASP A 83 2.24 8.30 -9.73
C ASP A 83 3.37 8.76 -8.81
N ALA A 84 3.06 9.62 -7.85
CA ALA A 84 4.02 10.09 -6.85
C ALA A 84 3.37 10.22 -5.47
N PHE A 85 3.99 9.57 -4.48
CA PHE A 85 3.67 9.69 -3.06
C PHE A 85 4.87 10.29 -2.34
N PHE A 86 4.64 11.26 -1.47
CA PHE A 86 5.70 11.87 -0.65
C PHE A 86 5.58 11.41 0.78
N LEU A 87 6.67 10.83 1.29
CA LEU A 87 6.81 10.38 2.66
C LEU A 87 7.78 11.31 3.40
N PHE A 88 7.50 11.56 4.68
CA PHE A 88 8.31 12.42 5.54
C PHE A 88 8.59 11.71 6.87
N ASP A 89 9.73 11.99 7.47
CA ASP A 89 10.12 11.39 8.75
C ASP A 89 9.38 11.97 9.96
N CYS A 90 8.77 13.13 9.80
CA CYS A 90 7.94 13.78 10.82
C CYS A 90 7.07 14.90 10.23
N GLN A 91 6.07 15.34 10.99
CA GLN A 91 5.14 16.38 10.56
C GLN A 91 5.83 17.69 10.16
N SER A 92 6.87 18.14 10.90
CA SER A 92 7.56 19.38 10.56
C SER A 92 8.29 19.33 9.22
N ARG A 93 8.72 18.15 8.76
CA ARG A 93 9.33 17.98 7.43
C ARG A 93 8.28 18.02 6.33
N SER A 94 7.06 17.56 6.60
CA SER A 94 5.95 17.67 5.64
C SER A 94 5.49 19.12 5.40
N GLU A 95 6.00 20.08 6.17
CA GLU A 95 5.78 21.51 6.02
C GLU A 95 7.03 22.28 5.55
N ASP A 96 8.17 21.60 5.40
CA ASP A 96 9.43 22.18 4.93
C ASP A 96 9.33 22.48 3.43
N LYS A 97 9.23 23.78 3.10
CA LYS A 97 8.99 24.23 1.71
C LYS A 97 10.13 23.85 0.78
N GLU A 98 11.38 23.97 1.23
CA GLU A 98 12.56 23.67 0.41
C GLU A 98 12.58 22.18 0.05
N LEU A 99 12.34 21.28 1.03
CA LEU A 99 12.24 19.85 0.80
C LEU A 99 11.10 19.51 -0.18
N ILE A 100 9.93 20.11 0.04
CA ILE A 100 8.76 19.87 -0.83
C ILE A 100 9.02 20.34 -2.26
N GLU A 101 9.65 21.51 -2.46
CA GLU A 101 9.96 22.04 -3.79
C GLU A 101 10.94 21.12 -4.54
N GLU A 102 11.98 20.61 -3.86
CA GLU A 102 12.89 19.62 -4.44
C GLU A 102 12.17 18.32 -4.83
N MET A 103 11.29 17.79 -3.94
CA MET A 103 10.51 16.58 -4.20
C MET A 103 9.53 16.77 -5.37
N ILE A 104 8.87 17.93 -5.46
CA ILE A 104 7.98 18.28 -6.59
C ILE A 104 8.77 18.38 -7.90
N PHE A 105 9.93 19.02 -7.87
CA PHE A 105 10.80 19.06 -9.05
C PHE A 105 11.20 17.66 -9.52
N PHE A 106 11.59 16.78 -8.58
CA PHE A 106 11.90 15.39 -8.87
C PHE A 106 10.70 14.65 -9.46
N ALA A 107 9.51 14.77 -8.87
CA ALA A 107 8.31 14.14 -9.39
C ALA A 107 8.02 14.54 -10.84
N LYS A 108 8.10 15.84 -11.16
CA LYS A 108 7.87 16.37 -12.51
C LYS A 108 8.91 15.91 -13.53
N THR A 109 10.18 15.81 -13.13
CA THR A 109 11.28 15.52 -14.06
C THR A 109 11.60 14.04 -14.18
N THR A 110 11.40 13.26 -13.12
CA THR A 110 11.86 11.88 -13.03
C THR A 110 10.71 10.87 -12.95
N MET A 111 9.61 11.18 -12.23
CA MET A 111 8.50 10.24 -12.04
C MET A 111 7.40 10.41 -13.08
N SER A 112 7.43 11.48 -13.89
CA SER A 112 6.41 11.71 -14.93
C SER A 112 6.52 10.72 -16.07
N THR A 113 5.37 10.28 -16.59
CA THR A 113 5.26 9.50 -17.82
C THR A 113 5.14 10.40 -19.05
N VAL A 114 5.48 9.85 -20.19
CA VAL A 114 5.29 10.51 -21.49
C VAL A 114 4.04 9.93 -22.15
N SER A 115 3.11 10.77 -22.53
CA SER A 115 1.91 10.37 -23.25
C SER A 115 2.23 9.82 -24.65
N ASP A 116 1.26 9.16 -25.27
CA ASP A 116 1.39 8.57 -26.62
C ASP A 116 1.80 9.57 -27.70
N ASP A 117 1.59 10.87 -27.48
CA ASP A 117 2.05 11.96 -28.37
C ASP A 117 3.58 12.17 -28.34
N GLY A 118 4.28 11.52 -27.43
CA GLY A 118 5.73 11.64 -27.23
C GLY A 118 6.21 12.99 -26.66
N ILE A 119 5.29 13.89 -26.32
CA ILE A 119 5.59 15.27 -25.92
C ILE A 119 5.05 15.59 -24.54
N THR A 120 3.79 15.26 -24.28
CA THR A 120 3.12 15.59 -23.01
C THR A 120 3.65 14.70 -21.90
N ARG A 121 4.07 15.34 -20.80
CA ARG A 121 4.44 14.63 -19.56
C ARG A 121 3.41 14.86 -18.48
N SER A 122 3.07 13.80 -17.76
CA SER A 122 2.14 13.86 -16.65
C SER A 122 2.64 13.08 -15.44
N VAL A 123 2.33 13.59 -14.26
CA VAL A 123 2.52 12.89 -12.98
C VAL A 123 1.37 13.25 -12.06
N THR A 124 0.81 12.24 -11.41
CA THR A 124 -0.24 12.40 -10.40
C THR A 124 0.41 12.42 -9.03
N LEU A 125 0.29 13.56 -8.33
CA LEU A 125 0.78 13.68 -6.96
C LEU A 125 -0.37 13.44 -5.98
N HIS A 126 -0.23 12.43 -5.13
CA HIS A 126 -1.17 12.11 -4.07
C HIS A 126 -0.89 12.98 -2.85
N ILE A 127 -1.84 13.85 -2.50
CA ILE A 127 -1.68 14.84 -1.42
C ILE A 127 -2.67 14.53 -0.29
N PRO A 128 -2.20 14.26 0.94
CA PRO A 128 -3.09 14.12 2.09
C PRO A 128 -3.92 15.40 2.30
N GLN A 129 -5.20 15.24 2.61
CA GLN A 129 -6.13 16.38 2.78
C GLN A 129 -5.64 17.40 3.83
N TRP A 130 -4.93 16.93 4.85
CA TRP A 130 -4.40 17.77 5.92
C TRP A 130 -3.15 18.57 5.53
N ASN A 131 -2.41 18.19 4.47
CA ASN A 131 -1.16 18.84 4.08
C ASN A 131 -1.40 20.04 3.14
N GLY A 132 -1.84 21.14 3.70
CA GLY A 132 -2.09 22.39 2.96
C GLY A 132 -0.82 23.02 2.38
N THR A 133 0.35 22.80 3.00
CA THR A 133 1.63 23.33 2.51
C THR A 133 2.02 22.64 1.21
N LEU A 134 2.00 21.31 1.18
CA LEU A 134 2.27 20.53 -0.03
C LEU A 134 1.29 20.88 -1.14
N LYS A 135 -0.02 20.97 -0.84
CA LYS A 135 -1.04 21.36 -1.80
C LYS A 135 -0.74 22.73 -2.43
N ASN A 136 -0.44 23.74 -1.62
CA ASN A 136 -0.17 25.09 -2.08
C ASN A 136 1.08 25.16 -2.98
N ILE A 137 2.15 24.43 -2.63
CA ILE A 137 3.38 24.40 -3.44
C ILE A 137 3.13 23.63 -4.75
N ALA A 138 2.39 22.53 -4.72
CA ALA A 138 2.03 21.78 -5.92
C ALA A 138 1.21 22.64 -6.90
N GLU A 139 0.20 23.35 -6.42
CA GLU A 139 -0.60 24.28 -7.25
C GLU A 139 0.26 25.39 -7.88
N LYS A 140 1.17 26.01 -7.11
CA LYS A 140 2.12 27.00 -7.62
C LYS A 140 3.11 26.43 -8.64
N SER A 141 3.39 25.13 -8.54
CA SER A 141 4.27 24.39 -9.46
C SER A 141 3.53 23.89 -10.72
N GLY A 142 2.23 24.23 -10.87
CA GLY A 142 1.45 23.93 -12.06
C GLY A 142 0.64 22.63 -11.98
N PHE A 143 0.55 21.97 -10.81
CA PHE A 143 -0.39 20.86 -10.62
C PHE A 143 -1.83 21.40 -10.57
N ILE A 144 -2.74 20.61 -11.12
CA ILE A 144 -4.17 20.91 -11.17
C ILE A 144 -4.90 19.80 -10.42
N ASN A 145 -5.81 20.20 -9.51
CA ASN A 145 -6.67 19.23 -8.84
C ASN A 145 -7.58 18.53 -9.87
N ASN A 146 -7.43 17.23 -10.01
CA ASN A 146 -8.21 16.40 -10.93
C ASN A 146 -9.55 15.94 -10.33
N ASN A 147 -9.90 16.37 -9.10
CA ASN A 147 -11.08 15.96 -8.34
C ASN A 147 -11.18 14.45 -8.07
N TRP A 148 -10.05 13.76 -8.07
CA TRP A 148 -9.98 12.37 -7.67
C TRP A 148 -9.69 12.28 -6.17
N ASP A 149 -10.58 11.64 -5.43
CA ASP A 149 -10.43 11.44 -3.99
C ASP A 149 -10.32 9.95 -3.66
N ASP A 150 -9.18 9.54 -3.13
CA ASP A 150 -9.07 8.28 -2.43
C ASP A 150 -9.56 8.46 -0.98
N LYS A 151 -10.36 7.52 -0.51
CA LYS A 151 -10.87 7.55 0.87
C LYS A 151 -10.26 6.44 1.69
N LEU A 152 -9.66 6.84 2.80
CA LEU A 152 -9.32 5.89 3.86
C LEU A 152 -10.55 5.67 4.73
N LEU A 153 -11.00 4.43 4.82
CA LEU A 153 -12.05 4.00 5.72
C LEU A 153 -11.45 3.38 6.98
N ILE A 154 -12.11 3.59 8.10
CA ILE A 154 -11.72 3.01 9.39
C ILE A 154 -12.89 2.20 9.94
N LEU A 155 -12.63 0.93 10.26
CA LEU A 155 -13.50 0.09 11.07
C LEU A 155 -12.97 0.12 12.51
N PRO A 156 -13.56 0.92 13.41
CA PRO A 156 -13.10 0.99 14.78
C PRO A 156 -13.41 -0.30 15.53
N PHE A 157 -12.51 -0.71 16.44
CA PHE A 157 -12.74 -1.84 17.31
C PHE A 157 -13.41 -1.40 18.60
N SER A 158 -14.29 -2.25 19.11
CA SER A 158 -14.93 -2.13 20.41
C SER A 158 -14.67 -3.39 21.23
N ASP A 159 -15.09 -3.39 22.49
CA ASP A 159 -14.95 -4.57 23.39
C ASP A 159 -15.75 -5.78 22.88
N LYS A 160 -16.84 -5.52 22.13
CA LYS A 160 -17.67 -6.59 21.58
C LYS A 160 -17.08 -7.13 20.29
N ASP A 161 -17.17 -8.44 20.10
CA ASP A 161 -16.80 -9.07 18.84
C ASP A 161 -17.82 -8.78 17.75
N PHE A 162 -17.31 -8.67 16.52
CA PHE A 162 -18.15 -8.57 15.33
C PHE A 162 -18.89 -9.90 15.11
N GLN A 163 -20.17 -9.79 14.80
CA GLN A 163 -21.00 -10.98 14.53
C GLN A 163 -20.73 -11.50 13.12
N VAL A 164 -19.96 -12.57 13.03
CA VAL A 164 -19.60 -13.22 11.76
C VAL A 164 -20.76 -14.10 11.29
N LYS A 165 -21.22 -13.87 10.06
CA LYS A 165 -22.23 -14.71 9.40
C LYS A 165 -21.62 -15.29 8.14
N LEU A 166 -21.20 -16.54 8.22
CA LEU A 166 -20.70 -17.30 7.06
C LEU A 166 -21.84 -18.21 6.57
N PRO A 167 -22.18 -18.19 5.28
CA PRO A 167 -23.20 -19.09 4.73
C PRO A 167 -22.80 -20.56 4.87
N ASP A 168 -23.80 -21.47 4.87
CA ASP A 168 -23.57 -22.90 4.95
C ASP A 168 -22.70 -23.39 3.77
N GLY A 169 -21.81 -24.33 4.04
CA GLY A 169 -20.89 -24.90 3.06
C GLY A 169 -19.62 -24.09 2.81
N TYR A 170 -19.44 -22.96 3.50
CA TYR A 170 -18.18 -22.19 3.48
C TYR A 170 -17.43 -22.34 4.80
N VAL A 171 -16.09 -22.27 4.72
CA VAL A 171 -15.22 -22.32 5.90
C VAL A 171 -14.11 -21.30 5.81
N PHE A 172 -13.67 -20.75 6.96
CA PHE A 172 -12.47 -19.94 7.04
C PHE A 172 -11.24 -20.82 7.18
N VAL A 173 -10.18 -20.42 6.48
CA VAL A 173 -8.81 -20.98 6.63
C VAL A 173 -7.80 -19.84 6.65
N THR A 174 -6.57 -20.14 7.02
CA THR A 174 -5.46 -19.19 7.09
C THR A 174 -4.49 -19.35 5.91
N GLY A 175 -3.59 -18.40 5.71
CA GLY A 175 -2.69 -18.36 4.57
C GLY A 175 -1.75 -19.55 4.48
N ASP A 176 -1.39 -20.17 5.60
CA ASP A 176 -0.59 -21.39 5.65
C ASP A 176 -1.34 -22.66 5.19
N GLU A 177 -2.67 -22.60 5.09
CA GLU A 177 -3.52 -23.69 4.61
C GLU A 177 -3.85 -23.59 3.11
N VAL A 178 -3.50 -22.46 2.45
CA VAL A 178 -3.81 -22.21 1.04
C VAL A 178 -2.54 -22.14 0.21
N PRO A 179 -2.30 -23.13 -0.69
CA PRO A 179 -1.15 -23.05 -1.59
C PRO A 179 -1.15 -21.78 -2.44
N ALA A 180 0.03 -21.23 -2.69
CA ALA A 180 0.23 -19.96 -3.41
C ALA A 180 -0.47 -19.91 -4.78
N PHE A 181 -0.53 -21.03 -5.49
CA PHE A 181 -1.28 -21.17 -6.73
C PHE A 181 -2.77 -20.81 -6.58
N TYR A 182 -3.43 -21.31 -5.54
CA TYR A 182 -4.83 -21.04 -5.29
C TYR A 182 -5.08 -19.63 -4.75
N ALA A 183 -4.15 -19.13 -3.94
CA ALA A 183 -4.15 -17.74 -3.48
C ALA A 183 -4.08 -16.76 -4.67
N ALA A 184 -3.17 -17.02 -5.62
CA ALA A 184 -3.06 -16.25 -6.85
C ALA A 184 -4.35 -16.29 -7.69
N ASN A 185 -4.94 -17.48 -7.86
CA ASN A 185 -6.15 -17.64 -8.66
C ASN A 185 -7.34 -16.88 -8.10
N VAL A 186 -7.59 -16.94 -6.79
CA VAL A 186 -8.69 -16.20 -6.18
C VAL A 186 -8.46 -14.69 -6.24
N HIS A 187 -7.22 -14.23 -6.08
CA HIS A 187 -6.86 -12.83 -6.25
C HIS A 187 -7.17 -12.33 -7.66
N MET A 188 -6.74 -13.06 -8.68
CA MET A 188 -7.01 -12.72 -10.07
C MET A 188 -8.50 -12.71 -10.39
N ALA A 189 -9.25 -13.70 -9.89
CA ALA A 189 -10.69 -13.78 -10.06
C ALA A 189 -11.43 -12.63 -9.37
N ALA A 190 -10.92 -12.15 -8.24
CA ALA A 190 -11.51 -11.04 -7.52
C ALA A 190 -11.29 -9.69 -8.22
N PHE A 191 -10.14 -9.48 -8.87
CA PHE A 191 -9.78 -8.22 -9.51
C PHE A 191 -9.88 -8.24 -11.04
N ASN A 192 -10.40 -9.33 -11.64
CA ASN A 192 -10.53 -9.50 -13.08
C ASN A 192 -9.22 -9.38 -13.85
N TYR A 193 -8.11 -9.83 -13.26
CA TYR A 193 -6.83 -9.87 -13.97
C TYR A 193 -6.82 -10.93 -15.06
N SER A 194 -6.04 -10.69 -16.11
CA SER A 194 -5.93 -11.60 -17.23
C SER A 194 -5.31 -12.95 -16.83
N ILE A 195 -5.85 -14.04 -17.36
CA ILE A 195 -5.28 -15.39 -17.26
C ILE A 195 -3.79 -15.48 -17.66
N LYS A 196 -3.31 -14.58 -18.52
CA LYS A 196 -1.88 -14.52 -18.90
C LYS A 196 -0.96 -14.21 -17.71
N SER A 197 -1.49 -13.63 -16.65
CA SER A 197 -0.76 -13.32 -15.42
C SER A 197 -0.61 -14.53 -14.48
N VAL A 198 -1.33 -15.66 -14.71
CA VAL A 198 -1.35 -16.83 -13.79
C VAL A 198 0.02 -17.47 -13.63
N LYS A 199 0.83 -17.58 -14.70
CA LYS A 199 2.16 -18.20 -14.63
C LYS A 199 3.10 -17.58 -13.60
N ASN A 200 2.95 -16.28 -13.38
CA ASN A 200 3.77 -15.54 -12.42
C ASN A 200 3.08 -15.42 -11.05
N GLY A 201 1.79 -15.72 -10.98
CA GLY A 201 0.98 -15.52 -9.78
C GLY A 201 1.40 -16.41 -8.62
N GLU A 202 1.65 -17.71 -8.87
CA GLU A 202 2.11 -18.63 -7.82
C GLU A 202 3.43 -18.15 -7.22
N LYS A 203 4.39 -17.76 -8.06
CA LYS A 203 5.66 -17.19 -7.59
C LYS A 203 5.43 -15.91 -6.79
N ALA A 204 4.57 -15.00 -7.26
CA ALA A 204 4.26 -13.76 -6.57
C ALA A 204 3.71 -13.98 -5.16
N PHE A 205 2.76 -14.90 -5.01
CA PHE A 205 2.20 -15.23 -3.69
C PHE A 205 3.17 -16.02 -2.81
N THR A 206 4.09 -16.79 -3.39
CA THR A 206 5.21 -17.40 -2.65
C THR A 206 6.16 -16.33 -2.14
N ASP A 207 6.52 -15.36 -2.98
CA ASP A 207 7.41 -14.26 -2.60
C ASP A 207 6.78 -13.36 -1.54
N LEU A 208 5.46 -13.09 -1.63
CA LEU A 208 4.72 -12.30 -0.66
C LEU A 208 4.83 -12.85 0.77
N CYS A 209 4.92 -14.17 0.92
CA CYS A 209 5.11 -14.80 2.24
C CYS A 209 6.45 -14.45 2.90
N ASN A 210 7.41 -13.86 2.15
CA ASN A 210 8.69 -13.41 2.68
C ASN A 210 8.65 -11.92 3.10
N ALA A 211 7.54 -11.22 2.92
CA ALA A 211 7.41 -9.84 3.36
C ALA A 211 7.56 -9.76 4.90
N PRO A 212 8.31 -8.79 5.44
CA PRO A 212 8.65 -8.73 6.86
C PRO A 212 7.44 -8.75 7.80
N HIS A 213 6.32 -8.15 7.38
CA HIS A 213 5.10 -8.06 8.18
C HIS A 213 3.96 -8.97 7.68
N TYR A 214 4.26 -9.87 6.73
CA TYR A 214 3.29 -10.89 6.34
C TYR A 214 3.03 -11.85 7.50
N ASN A 215 1.76 -12.00 7.86
CA ASN A 215 1.36 -12.93 8.92
C ASN A 215 0.33 -13.93 8.36
N PRO A 216 0.69 -15.22 8.20
CA PRO A 216 -0.22 -16.22 7.65
C PRO A 216 -1.50 -16.39 8.45
N LYS A 217 -1.49 -16.12 9.78
CA LYS A 217 -2.69 -16.15 10.64
C LYS A 217 -3.65 -14.99 10.37
N LEU A 218 -3.16 -13.92 9.74
CA LEU A 218 -3.90 -12.73 9.34
C LEU A 218 -4.11 -12.64 7.82
N SER A 219 -3.59 -13.60 7.06
CA SER A 219 -3.94 -13.82 5.65
C SER A 219 -5.08 -14.84 5.61
N LEU A 220 -6.31 -14.36 5.46
CA LEU A 220 -7.51 -15.19 5.59
C LEU A 220 -8.10 -15.53 4.24
N TYR A 221 -8.66 -16.73 4.15
CA TYR A 221 -9.41 -17.18 2.99
C TYR A 221 -10.74 -17.79 3.40
N ILE A 222 -11.71 -17.74 2.49
CA ILE A 222 -12.95 -18.52 2.58
C ILE A 222 -12.90 -19.58 1.49
N LEU A 223 -13.07 -20.83 1.88
CA LEU A 223 -13.24 -21.96 0.96
C LEU A 223 -14.73 -22.27 0.78
N ASP A 224 -15.12 -22.64 -0.44
CA ASP A 224 -16.43 -23.18 -0.75
C ASP A 224 -16.53 -24.69 -0.38
N SER A 225 -17.70 -25.27 -0.62
CA SER A 225 -17.98 -26.72 -0.38
C SER A 225 -17.07 -27.66 -1.20
N GLN A 226 -16.43 -27.16 -2.26
CA GLN A 226 -15.46 -27.90 -3.08
C GLN A 226 -14.02 -27.61 -2.66
N LYS A 227 -13.82 -26.95 -1.51
CA LYS A 227 -12.52 -26.56 -0.96
C LYS A 227 -11.73 -25.58 -1.86
N ARG A 228 -12.39 -24.82 -2.69
CA ARG A 228 -11.76 -23.79 -3.53
C ARG A 228 -11.76 -22.44 -2.79
N PRO A 229 -10.64 -21.71 -2.73
CA PRO A 229 -10.66 -20.35 -2.23
C PRO A 229 -11.53 -19.45 -3.11
N VAL A 230 -12.46 -18.74 -2.48
CA VAL A 230 -13.42 -17.86 -3.16
C VAL A 230 -13.45 -16.43 -2.63
N ALA A 231 -12.84 -16.20 -1.47
CA ALA A 231 -12.61 -14.88 -0.91
C ALA A 231 -11.31 -14.88 -0.11
N PHE A 232 -10.72 -13.70 0.04
CA PHE A 232 -9.49 -13.52 0.81
C PHE A 232 -9.43 -12.12 1.41
N ALA A 233 -8.62 -11.98 2.46
CA ALA A 233 -8.27 -10.73 3.11
C ALA A 233 -6.88 -10.85 3.72
N ASN A 234 -5.96 -9.96 3.38
CA ASN A 234 -4.66 -9.85 4.04
C ASN A 234 -4.66 -8.65 4.98
N ILE A 235 -4.16 -8.87 6.19
CA ILE A 235 -4.08 -7.85 7.21
C ILE A 235 -2.60 -7.62 7.55
N TRP A 236 -2.20 -6.37 7.51
CA TRP A 236 -0.87 -5.90 7.84
C TRP A 236 -0.90 -5.17 9.18
N HIS A 237 0.03 -5.51 10.04
CA HIS A 237 0.14 -4.88 11.34
C HIS A 237 1.56 -4.94 11.88
N ASN A 238 1.97 -3.84 12.50
CA ASN A 238 3.16 -3.73 13.31
C ASN A 238 2.76 -3.05 14.63
N GLU A 239 3.48 -3.30 15.71
CA GLU A 239 3.19 -2.73 17.04
C GLU A 239 3.20 -1.20 17.10
N LYS A 240 3.90 -0.53 16.17
CA LYS A 240 3.90 0.93 16.03
C LYS A 240 2.62 1.47 15.41
N MET A 241 1.84 0.62 14.76
CA MET A 241 0.61 1.01 14.08
C MET A 241 -0.56 1.02 15.07
N PRO A 242 -1.26 2.15 15.25
CA PRO A 242 -2.46 2.21 16.10
C PRO A 242 -3.65 1.46 15.50
N TYR A 243 -3.58 1.16 14.20
CA TYR A 243 -4.58 0.43 13.43
C TYR A 243 -3.87 -0.58 12.53
N CYS A 244 -4.51 -1.71 12.24
CA CYS A 244 -4.04 -2.59 11.17
C CYS A 244 -4.55 -2.13 9.81
N GLU A 245 -3.88 -2.53 8.75
CA GLU A 245 -4.27 -2.24 7.37
C GLU A 245 -4.83 -3.49 6.69
N LEU A 246 -5.97 -3.35 6.04
CA LEU A 246 -6.60 -4.37 5.22
C LEU A 246 -6.21 -4.13 3.75
N GLU A 247 -5.29 -4.93 3.23
CA GLU A 247 -4.84 -4.84 1.84
C GLU A 247 -4.26 -6.17 1.37
N PRO A 248 -4.82 -6.80 0.33
CA PRO A 248 -6.13 -6.52 -0.26
C PRO A 248 -7.27 -7.33 0.36
N LEU A 249 -8.52 -6.96 0.03
CA LEU A 249 -9.72 -7.79 0.25
C LEU A 249 -10.40 -8.07 -1.09
N GLY A 250 -10.71 -9.31 -1.36
CA GLY A 250 -11.36 -9.71 -2.59
C GLY A 250 -12.32 -10.87 -2.46
N VAL A 251 -13.33 -10.89 -3.33
CA VAL A 251 -14.27 -12.00 -3.51
C VAL A 251 -14.34 -12.35 -4.99
N ALA A 252 -14.12 -13.60 -5.33
CA ALA A 252 -14.24 -14.10 -6.69
C ALA A 252 -15.57 -13.66 -7.31
N TRP A 253 -15.57 -13.18 -8.55
CA TRP A 253 -16.70 -12.50 -9.16
C TRP A 253 -18.00 -13.34 -9.15
N TRP A 254 -17.92 -14.67 -9.26
CA TRP A 254 -19.05 -15.60 -9.23
C TRP A 254 -19.60 -15.88 -7.83
N GLU A 255 -18.90 -15.48 -6.77
CA GLU A 255 -19.29 -15.65 -5.36
C GLU A 255 -19.72 -14.35 -4.68
N ARG A 256 -19.77 -13.26 -5.43
CA ARG A 256 -20.16 -11.94 -4.91
C ARG A 256 -21.62 -11.92 -4.48
N ARG A 257 -21.98 -10.96 -3.63
CA ARG A 257 -23.35 -10.72 -3.11
C ARG A 257 -23.90 -11.81 -2.18
N LYS A 258 -23.03 -12.70 -1.68
CA LYS A 258 -23.37 -13.73 -0.69
C LYS A 258 -22.94 -13.35 0.74
N GLY A 259 -22.46 -12.12 1.00
CA GLY A 259 -22.02 -11.66 2.32
C GLY A 259 -20.58 -12.06 2.69
N LEU A 260 -19.82 -12.73 1.78
CA LEU A 260 -18.48 -13.25 2.07
C LEU A 260 -17.47 -12.15 2.42
N ALA A 261 -17.53 -10.99 1.75
CA ALA A 261 -16.66 -9.86 2.06
C ALA A 261 -16.85 -9.34 3.49
N THR A 262 -18.11 -9.22 3.93
CA THR A 262 -18.42 -8.81 5.31
C THR A 262 -18.01 -9.88 6.30
N ALA A 263 -18.25 -11.15 6.00
CA ALA A 263 -17.88 -12.26 6.87
C ALA A 263 -16.37 -12.31 7.12
N ILE A 264 -15.55 -12.23 6.04
CA ILE A 264 -14.10 -12.31 6.17
C ILE A 264 -13.51 -11.04 6.83
N LEU A 265 -14.10 -9.86 6.56
CA LEU A 265 -13.73 -8.61 7.23
C LEU A 265 -13.93 -8.70 8.75
N TYR A 266 -15.10 -9.19 9.19
CA TYR A 266 -15.42 -9.31 10.61
C TYR A 266 -14.59 -10.40 11.29
N GLU A 267 -14.34 -11.53 10.63
CA GLU A 267 -13.45 -12.57 11.13
C GLU A 267 -12.03 -12.03 11.29
N ALA A 268 -11.51 -11.31 10.29
CA ALA A 268 -10.20 -10.67 10.36
C ALA A 268 -10.12 -9.69 11.54
N ALA A 269 -11.12 -8.83 11.70
CA ALA A 269 -11.18 -7.87 12.80
C ALA A 269 -11.17 -8.57 14.17
N ASN A 270 -11.93 -9.63 14.36
CA ASN A 270 -11.95 -10.41 15.59
C ASN A 270 -10.59 -11.07 15.87
N ARG A 271 -9.92 -11.59 14.85
CA ARG A 271 -8.56 -12.17 15.00
C ARG A 271 -7.53 -11.12 15.37
N VAL A 272 -7.56 -9.94 14.75
CA VAL A 272 -6.66 -8.82 15.12
C VAL A 272 -6.88 -8.41 16.55
N LYS A 273 -8.11 -8.21 17.01
CA LYS A 273 -8.44 -7.88 18.41
C LYS A 273 -7.86 -8.89 19.41
N LYS A 274 -7.92 -10.17 19.05
CA LYS A 274 -7.39 -11.25 19.88
C LYS A 274 -5.87 -11.30 19.91
N LEU A 275 -5.22 -11.08 18.75
CA LEU A 275 -3.75 -11.17 18.62
C LEU A 275 -3.06 -9.88 19.06
N PHE A 276 -3.71 -8.74 18.85
CA PHE A 276 -3.18 -7.39 19.12
C PHE A 276 -4.22 -6.54 19.85
N PRO A 277 -4.43 -6.78 21.16
CA PRO A 277 -5.48 -6.07 21.94
C PRO A 277 -5.32 -4.55 21.97
N GLN A 278 -4.10 -4.03 21.70
CA GLN A 278 -3.82 -2.60 21.62
C GLN A 278 -4.24 -1.96 20.29
N CYS A 279 -4.50 -2.76 19.26
CA CYS A 279 -4.94 -2.27 17.95
C CYS A 279 -6.35 -1.68 18.06
N LYS A 280 -6.52 -0.43 17.60
CA LYS A 280 -7.77 0.34 17.79
C LYS A 280 -8.79 0.15 16.69
N GLY A 281 -8.41 -0.46 15.57
CA GLY A 281 -9.27 -0.63 14.42
C GLY A 281 -8.53 -1.14 13.20
N MET A 282 -9.26 -1.21 12.08
CA MET A 282 -8.75 -1.64 10.79
C MET A 282 -9.01 -0.55 9.76
N THR A 283 -8.00 -0.24 8.97
CA THR A 283 -8.11 0.71 7.85
C THR A 283 -8.16 -0.02 6.52
N GLY A 284 -8.76 0.61 5.52
CA GLY A 284 -8.76 0.13 4.14
C GLY A 284 -9.02 1.27 3.18
N GLY A 285 -8.33 1.31 2.05
CA GLY A 285 -8.53 2.29 1.00
C GLY A 285 -9.68 1.93 0.07
N ILE A 286 -10.40 2.93 -0.42
CA ILE A 286 -11.35 2.79 -1.53
C ILE A 286 -10.93 3.78 -2.61
N LYS A 287 -10.54 3.26 -3.78
CA LYS A 287 -10.42 4.05 -5.01
C LYS A 287 -11.83 4.27 -5.59
N ARG A 288 -12.18 5.50 -5.90
CA ARG A 288 -13.45 5.85 -6.56
C ARG A 288 -13.25 6.11 -8.03
#